data_158ce07edec993601e68143b09a92356
#
_entry.id   158ce07edec993601e68143b09a92356
#
_cell.length_a   1.000
_cell.length_b   1.000
_cell.length_c   1.000
_cell.angle_alpha   90.00
_cell.angle_beta   90.00
_cell.angle_gamma   90.00
#
_symmetry.space_group_name_H-M   'P 1'
#
loop_
_entity.id
_entity.type
_entity.pdbx_description
1 polymer ?
#
loop_
_entity_poly.entity_id
_entity_poly.type
_entity_poly.pdbx_seq_one_letter_code
_entity_poly.pdbx_strand_id
1 'polypeptide(L)'
;MYKYCIETYSGEQIFKADPYANYAELRPGTASRVTDIENIKWTDTEWMTHRKTWNHKHKPMSIYEAHIGSWMRHPGREDEGFYTYREFARAITKYIKEMGYTHVELMGIAEHPFDGSWGYQVTGYYAPTSRYGTPEDFAWMINYLHRNKIGIILDWVPAHFPKDAHGLADFDGTATYEYADPRLGEHPDWGTKVFDFGKNEVRNFLISNALFWIEKFHIDGLRVDAVASMLYLDYGRKDGEWVANKYGENKNLEVIDFFKHLNSVVLGRNPGALMIAEESTAWPKVTGDVEEGGLGFSLKWNMGWMHDFTEYMKLDPYFRKDNHHLMTFAMSYAYSENYILVLSHDEVVHLKCSMLNKMPGLGFDKYANLKAGYAFMMGHAGKKLLFMGQEFAQLREWSEERELDWFLLAEPEHQQMKEWVKALLHLYKSHKAMYEMDQSWEGFEWINADDGYRSIYSFMRHSKGAKKNLLFVCNFTPMARDDYRVGVPRKKQYKLILNSDEEKYGGTGAVRKKIYKAEAKECDGRPYSFAYKLPPYGVAVFEF
;
A
#
# COMPACT_ATOMS: atom_id res chain seq x y z
N MET A 1 -26.18 -7.06 -24.46
CA MET A 1 -25.01 -7.95 -24.28
C MET A 1 -24.53 -8.38 -25.64
N TYR A 2 -23.21 -8.53 -25.82
CA TYR A 2 -22.59 -8.94 -27.09
C TYR A 2 -21.24 -9.60 -26.84
N LYS A 3 -20.78 -10.36 -27.83
CA LYS A 3 -19.39 -10.83 -27.98
C LYS A 3 -18.97 -10.67 -29.44
N TYR A 4 -17.71 -10.59 -29.69
CA TYR A 4 -17.17 -10.73 -31.03
C TYR A 4 -17.14 -12.21 -31.41
N CYS A 5 -17.66 -12.55 -32.60
CA CYS A 5 -17.44 -13.84 -33.23
C CYS A 5 -16.28 -13.65 -34.23
N ILE A 6 -15.17 -14.29 -33.95
CA ILE A 6 -13.94 -14.16 -34.76
C ILE A 6 -13.75 -15.48 -35.49
N GLU A 7 -13.64 -15.43 -36.80
CA GLU A 7 -13.20 -16.56 -37.60
C GLU A 7 -11.67 -16.51 -37.70
N THR A 8 -11.03 -17.50 -37.09
CA THR A 8 -9.57 -17.60 -37.06
C THR A 8 -9.01 -18.00 -38.45
N TYR A 9 -7.70 -17.84 -38.62
CA TYR A 9 -7.03 -18.28 -39.86
C TYR A 9 -7.25 -19.78 -40.20
N SER A 10 -7.48 -20.62 -39.18
CA SER A 10 -7.81 -22.04 -39.35
C SER A 10 -9.28 -22.30 -39.75
N GLY A 11 -10.12 -21.27 -39.78
CA GLY A 11 -11.56 -21.36 -40.02
C GLY A 11 -12.41 -21.72 -38.79
N GLU A 12 -11.82 -21.74 -37.61
CA GLU A 12 -12.53 -21.93 -36.34
C GLU A 12 -13.23 -20.63 -35.93
N GLN A 13 -14.47 -20.73 -35.44
CA GLN A 13 -15.19 -19.60 -34.83
C GLN A 13 -15.01 -19.58 -33.34
N ILE A 14 -14.42 -18.50 -32.82
CA ILE A 14 -14.23 -18.25 -31.40
C ILE A 14 -15.00 -17.02 -30.95
N PHE A 15 -15.40 -16.99 -29.67
CA PHE A 15 -16.19 -15.90 -29.10
C PHE A 15 -15.40 -15.17 -28.03
N LYS A 16 -15.14 -13.88 -28.26
CA LYS A 16 -14.35 -13.02 -27.38
C LYS A 16 -15.20 -11.89 -26.81
N ALA A 17 -14.98 -11.55 -25.53
CA ALA A 17 -15.44 -10.30 -24.97
C ALA A 17 -14.73 -9.12 -25.67
N ASP A 18 -15.35 -7.95 -25.68
CA ASP A 18 -14.75 -6.75 -26.21
C ASP A 18 -13.65 -6.24 -25.26
N PRO A 19 -12.39 -6.17 -25.68
CA PRO A 19 -11.27 -5.70 -24.85
C PRO A 19 -11.44 -4.27 -24.33
N TYR A 20 -12.23 -3.45 -25.01
CA TYR A 20 -12.51 -2.05 -24.68
C TYR A 20 -13.88 -1.82 -24.06
N ALA A 21 -14.65 -2.88 -23.76
CA ALA A 21 -15.96 -2.74 -23.14
C ALA A 21 -15.84 -2.05 -21.77
N ASN A 22 -16.72 -1.08 -21.53
CA ASN A 22 -16.76 -0.34 -20.28
C ASN A 22 -17.69 -0.96 -19.23
N TYR A 23 -18.35 -2.07 -19.59
CA TYR A 23 -19.22 -2.81 -18.68
C TYR A 23 -19.24 -4.29 -19.08
N ALA A 24 -19.14 -5.17 -18.10
CA ALA A 24 -19.18 -6.61 -18.29
C ALA A 24 -20.48 -7.21 -17.75
N GLU A 25 -20.86 -8.37 -18.27
CA GLU A 25 -21.89 -9.21 -17.68
C GLU A 25 -21.42 -9.70 -16.30
N LEU A 26 -22.36 -9.80 -15.36
CA LEU A 26 -22.05 -10.37 -14.04
C LEU A 26 -21.68 -11.85 -14.20
N ARG A 27 -20.60 -12.24 -13.56
CA ARG A 27 -20.15 -13.65 -13.57
C ARG A 27 -21.24 -14.61 -13.07
N PRO A 28 -21.34 -15.84 -13.56
CA PRO A 28 -20.43 -16.51 -14.49
C PRO A 28 -20.59 -16.12 -15.97
N GLY A 29 -21.42 -15.14 -16.29
CA GLY A 29 -21.52 -14.60 -17.63
C GLY A 29 -20.22 -13.94 -18.08
N THR A 30 -19.96 -13.98 -19.40
CA THR A 30 -18.67 -13.55 -19.98
C THR A 30 -18.84 -12.59 -21.15
N ALA A 31 -20.05 -12.05 -21.33
CA ALA A 31 -20.33 -11.11 -22.42
C ALA A 31 -19.99 -9.65 -22.01
N SER A 32 -19.73 -8.84 -22.98
CA SER A 32 -19.68 -7.39 -22.84
C SER A 32 -21.08 -6.79 -22.87
N ARG A 33 -21.26 -5.66 -22.17
CA ARG A 33 -22.51 -4.91 -22.15
C ARG A 33 -22.30 -3.52 -22.72
N VAL A 34 -23.22 -3.08 -23.57
CA VAL A 34 -23.25 -1.70 -24.07
C VAL A 34 -23.62 -0.78 -22.91
N THR A 35 -22.82 0.25 -22.69
CA THR A 35 -23.08 1.31 -21.72
C THR A 35 -22.57 2.64 -22.24
N ASP A 36 -23.11 3.73 -21.75
CA ASP A 36 -22.64 5.08 -22.03
C ASP A 36 -22.00 5.67 -20.79
N ILE A 37 -20.69 5.85 -20.82
CA ILE A 37 -19.93 6.46 -19.74
C ILE A 37 -19.58 7.94 -20.00
N GLU A 38 -19.92 8.48 -21.18
CA GLU A 38 -19.63 9.88 -21.54
C GLU A 38 -20.54 10.86 -20.79
N ASN A 39 -21.72 10.41 -20.38
CA ASN A 39 -22.71 11.23 -19.69
C ASN A 39 -22.62 11.17 -18.15
N ILE A 40 -21.54 10.63 -17.60
CA ILE A 40 -21.30 10.62 -16.14
C ILE A 40 -21.21 12.07 -15.63
N LYS A 41 -22.02 12.37 -14.63
CA LYS A 41 -22.04 13.71 -14.01
C LYS A 41 -21.03 13.79 -12.87
N TRP A 42 -19.91 14.43 -13.12
CA TRP A 42 -18.90 14.71 -12.13
C TRP A 42 -19.21 15.97 -11.30
N THR A 43 -19.03 15.88 -10.00
CA THR A 43 -19.25 16.99 -9.04
C THR A 43 -18.04 17.19 -8.11
N ASP A 44 -16.88 16.67 -8.48
CA ASP A 44 -15.62 16.66 -7.74
C ASP A 44 -14.61 17.71 -8.21
N THR A 45 -15.06 18.77 -8.89
CA THR A 45 -14.21 19.83 -9.44
C THR A 45 -13.25 20.43 -8.40
N GLU A 46 -13.71 20.60 -7.16
CA GLU A 46 -12.85 21.10 -6.07
C GLU A 46 -11.69 20.15 -5.79
N TRP A 47 -11.96 18.84 -5.73
CA TRP A 47 -10.95 17.82 -5.54
C TRP A 47 -9.96 17.80 -6.72
N MET A 48 -10.45 17.77 -7.95
CA MET A 48 -9.62 17.74 -9.15
C MET A 48 -8.74 18.98 -9.29
N THR A 49 -9.22 20.14 -8.83
CA THR A 49 -8.40 21.37 -8.75
C THR A 49 -7.33 21.25 -7.67
N HIS A 50 -7.69 20.75 -6.49
CA HIS A 50 -6.76 20.50 -5.40
C HIS A 50 -5.67 19.48 -5.81
N ARG A 51 -6.05 18.37 -6.48
CA ARG A 51 -5.13 17.33 -6.95
C ARG A 51 -4.02 17.91 -7.81
N LYS A 52 -4.33 18.81 -8.75
CA LYS A 52 -3.32 19.44 -9.64
C LYS A 52 -2.18 20.14 -8.92
N THR A 53 -2.42 20.61 -7.71
CA THR A 53 -1.44 21.33 -6.89
C THR A 53 -0.91 20.51 -5.72
N TRP A 54 -1.44 19.32 -5.53
CA TRP A 54 -1.04 18.45 -4.43
C TRP A 54 0.30 17.81 -4.72
N ASN A 55 1.23 17.92 -3.77
CA ASN A 55 2.56 17.33 -3.90
C ASN A 55 2.73 16.25 -2.82
N HIS A 56 2.69 14.99 -3.24
CA HIS A 56 2.85 13.82 -2.38
C HIS A 56 4.15 13.84 -1.56
N LYS A 57 5.23 14.43 -2.09
CA LYS A 57 6.54 14.48 -1.40
C LYS A 57 6.46 15.22 -0.07
N HIS A 58 5.60 16.25 0.04
CA HIS A 58 5.54 17.16 1.19
C HIS A 58 4.19 17.15 1.93
N LYS A 59 3.31 16.22 1.59
CA LYS A 59 1.98 16.10 2.20
C LYS A 59 1.81 14.74 2.88
N PRO A 60 0.97 14.64 3.91
CA PRO A 60 0.70 13.33 4.52
C PRO A 60 -0.01 12.43 3.53
N MET A 61 0.40 11.18 3.46
CA MET A 61 -0.26 10.14 2.69
C MET A 61 -0.27 8.86 3.50
N SER A 62 -1.45 8.49 3.96
CA SER A 62 -1.74 7.23 4.63
C SER A 62 -2.84 6.52 3.84
N ILE A 63 -2.56 5.30 3.43
CA ILE A 63 -3.37 4.51 2.51
C ILE A 63 -4.04 3.39 3.27
N TYR A 64 -5.33 3.23 3.09
CA TYR A 64 -6.11 2.07 3.54
C TYR A 64 -6.35 1.18 2.32
N GLU A 65 -5.63 0.07 2.23
CA GLU A 65 -5.79 -0.90 1.17
C GLU A 65 -7.02 -1.78 1.48
N ALA A 66 -7.92 -1.94 0.52
CA ALA A 66 -9.19 -2.62 0.75
C ALA A 66 -9.66 -3.42 -0.48
N HIS A 67 -10.34 -4.53 -0.20
CA HIS A 67 -11.09 -5.34 -1.15
C HIS A 67 -12.58 -5.22 -0.85
N ILE A 68 -13.38 -4.67 -1.78
CA ILE A 68 -14.79 -4.34 -1.54
C ILE A 68 -15.59 -5.56 -1.11
N GLY A 69 -15.43 -6.70 -1.80
CA GLY A 69 -16.21 -7.92 -1.59
C GLY A 69 -15.97 -8.62 -0.25
N SER A 70 -14.91 -8.24 0.48
CA SER A 70 -14.57 -8.85 1.77
C SER A 70 -14.33 -7.82 2.89
N TRP A 71 -14.61 -6.54 2.64
CA TRP A 71 -14.54 -5.52 3.70
C TRP A 71 -15.72 -5.63 4.65
N MET A 72 -16.94 -5.64 4.13
CA MET A 72 -18.20 -5.83 4.86
C MET A 72 -19.24 -6.44 3.94
N ARG A 73 -20.11 -7.30 4.47
CA ARG A 73 -21.18 -7.96 3.71
C ARG A 73 -22.53 -7.79 4.38
N HIS A 74 -23.59 -7.93 3.61
CA HIS A 74 -24.95 -8.00 4.15
C HIS A 74 -25.21 -9.41 4.72
N PRO A 75 -25.54 -9.55 6.00
CA PRO A 75 -25.81 -10.85 6.59
C PRO A 75 -27.05 -11.50 6.00
N GLY A 76 -27.00 -12.80 5.74
CA GLY A 76 -28.16 -13.61 5.36
C GLY A 76 -28.67 -13.40 3.93
N ARG A 77 -27.93 -12.74 3.05
CA ARG A 77 -28.27 -12.65 1.62
C ARG A 77 -27.79 -13.89 0.86
N GLU A 78 -28.64 -14.41 -0.04
CA GLU A 78 -28.31 -15.57 -0.90
C GLU A 78 -27.31 -15.20 -2.02
N ASP A 79 -27.18 -13.91 -2.36
CA ASP A 79 -26.35 -13.35 -3.43
C ASP A 79 -24.98 -12.88 -2.92
N GLU A 80 -24.20 -13.73 -2.25
CA GLU A 80 -22.88 -13.42 -1.67
C GLU A 80 -22.84 -12.22 -0.71
N GLY A 81 -23.90 -11.40 -0.66
CA GLY A 81 -24.07 -10.29 0.27
C GLY A 81 -23.10 -9.13 0.10
N PHE A 82 -22.49 -8.95 -1.07
CA PHE A 82 -21.57 -7.84 -1.30
C PHE A 82 -22.23 -6.48 -1.11
N TYR A 83 -21.48 -5.53 -0.59
CA TYR A 83 -21.84 -4.12 -0.66
C TYR A 83 -21.77 -3.66 -2.12
N THR A 84 -22.75 -2.89 -2.54
CA THR A 84 -22.69 -2.14 -3.80
C THR A 84 -21.62 -1.04 -3.71
N TYR A 85 -21.14 -0.53 -4.85
CA TYR A 85 -20.24 0.63 -4.88
C TYR A 85 -20.74 1.80 -4.02
N ARG A 86 -22.05 2.07 -4.06
CA ARG A 86 -22.65 3.18 -3.29
C ARG A 86 -22.73 2.90 -1.79
N GLU A 87 -23.02 1.68 -1.39
CA GLU A 87 -23.04 1.29 0.02
C GLU A 87 -21.63 1.30 0.61
N PHE A 88 -20.69 0.70 -0.10
CA PHE A 88 -19.28 0.73 0.27
C PHE A 88 -18.79 2.18 0.42
N ALA A 89 -19.06 3.04 -0.56
CA ALA A 89 -18.61 4.43 -0.51
C ALA A 89 -19.09 5.17 0.75
N ARG A 90 -20.35 4.97 1.17
CA ARG A 90 -20.89 5.60 2.38
C ARG A 90 -20.24 5.06 3.65
N ALA A 91 -20.06 3.76 3.72
CA ALA A 91 -19.52 3.10 4.89
C ALA A 91 -18.01 3.39 5.03
N ILE A 92 -17.23 3.18 3.97
CA ILE A 92 -15.78 3.40 3.98
C ILE A 92 -15.43 4.88 4.22
N THR A 93 -16.18 5.82 3.66
CA THR A 93 -15.95 7.25 3.89
C THR A 93 -16.02 7.60 5.37
N LYS A 94 -17.06 7.10 6.08
CA LYS A 94 -17.19 7.32 7.53
C LYS A 94 -15.99 6.75 8.27
N TYR A 95 -15.59 5.54 7.93
CA TYR A 95 -14.50 4.83 8.57
C TYR A 95 -13.14 5.52 8.34
N ILE A 96 -12.82 5.86 7.10
CA ILE A 96 -11.56 6.53 6.72
C ILE A 96 -11.41 7.90 7.40
N LYS A 97 -12.51 8.67 7.47
CA LYS A 97 -12.51 9.97 8.15
C LYS A 97 -12.32 9.83 9.66
N GLU A 98 -12.98 8.84 10.27
CA GLU A 98 -12.82 8.53 11.69
C GLU A 98 -11.38 8.12 12.00
N MET A 99 -10.81 7.20 11.24
CA MET A 99 -9.46 6.68 11.43
C MET A 99 -8.37 7.69 11.11
N GLY A 100 -8.60 8.60 10.15
CA GLY A 100 -7.62 9.63 9.76
C GLY A 100 -6.79 9.28 8.53
N TYR A 101 -7.11 8.21 7.79
CA TYR A 101 -6.47 7.92 6.50
C TYR A 101 -6.74 9.02 5.46
N THR A 102 -5.88 9.13 4.47
CA THR A 102 -6.00 10.13 3.41
C THR A 102 -6.46 9.55 2.08
N HIS A 103 -6.15 8.29 1.82
CA HIS A 103 -6.45 7.58 0.58
C HIS A 103 -7.00 6.19 0.87
N VAL A 104 -7.77 5.68 -0.08
CA VAL A 104 -8.17 4.28 -0.18
C VAL A 104 -7.51 3.69 -1.42
N GLU A 105 -6.87 2.53 -1.30
CA GLU A 105 -6.39 1.74 -2.43
C GLU A 105 -7.31 0.53 -2.59
N LEU A 106 -7.83 0.34 -3.79
CA LEU A 106 -8.83 -0.69 -4.08
C LEU A 106 -8.26 -1.78 -4.96
N MET A 107 -8.28 -3.01 -4.44
CA MET A 107 -7.98 -4.24 -5.18
C MET A 107 -9.21 -4.71 -5.97
N GLY A 108 -9.00 -5.46 -7.05
CA GLY A 108 -10.04 -6.22 -7.74
C GLY A 108 -11.13 -5.36 -8.38
N ILE A 109 -10.80 -4.17 -8.88
CA ILE A 109 -11.77 -3.27 -9.50
C ILE A 109 -11.94 -3.53 -11.00
N ALA A 110 -10.88 -3.85 -11.74
CA ALA A 110 -11.03 -4.28 -13.12
C ALA A 110 -11.75 -5.64 -13.20
N GLU A 111 -12.61 -5.81 -14.21
CA GLU A 111 -13.43 -7.03 -14.32
C GLU A 111 -12.56 -8.30 -14.47
N HIS A 112 -12.89 -9.32 -13.70
CA HIS A 112 -12.19 -10.59 -13.64
C HIS A 112 -13.16 -11.74 -13.35
N PRO A 113 -12.93 -12.96 -13.91
CA PRO A 113 -13.88 -14.07 -13.78
C PRO A 113 -13.80 -14.80 -12.44
N PHE A 114 -12.60 -14.87 -11.84
CA PHE A 114 -12.30 -15.70 -10.69
C PHE A 114 -12.04 -14.87 -9.43
N ASP A 115 -12.90 -15.02 -8.42
CA ASP A 115 -12.80 -14.26 -7.15
C ASP A 115 -11.51 -14.56 -6.39
N GLY A 116 -11.07 -15.82 -6.38
CA GLY A 116 -9.83 -16.23 -5.74
C GLY A 116 -8.56 -15.67 -6.37
N SER A 117 -8.67 -14.98 -7.52
CA SER A 117 -7.56 -14.19 -8.07
C SER A 117 -7.41 -12.82 -7.43
N TRP A 118 -8.34 -12.42 -6.56
CA TRP A 118 -8.39 -11.09 -5.91
C TRP A 118 -8.42 -9.92 -6.90
N GLY A 119 -8.72 -10.19 -8.18
CA GLY A 119 -8.68 -9.23 -9.27
C GLY A 119 -7.37 -9.18 -10.05
N TYR A 120 -6.41 -10.07 -9.79
CA TYR A 120 -5.14 -10.12 -10.54
C TYR A 120 -5.23 -10.91 -11.85
N GLN A 121 -6.35 -11.57 -12.14
CA GLN A 121 -6.61 -12.23 -13.43
C GLN A 121 -7.65 -11.45 -14.23
N VAL A 122 -7.24 -10.28 -14.74
CA VAL A 122 -8.12 -9.32 -15.40
C VAL A 122 -8.52 -9.80 -16.79
N THR A 123 -9.82 -9.78 -17.10
CA THR A 123 -10.38 -10.03 -18.45
C THR A 123 -11.04 -8.80 -19.06
N GLY A 124 -11.46 -7.83 -18.25
CA GLY A 124 -12.07 -6.58 -18.68
C GLY A 124 -11.29 -5.36 -18.22
N TYR A 125 -10.24 -4.98 -18.93
CA TYR A 125 -9.33 -3.90 -18.54
C TYR A 125 -10.01 -2.52 -18.46
N TYR A 126 -11.04 -2.28 -19.27
CA TYR A 126 -11.77 -1.01 -19.34
C TYR A 126 -13.13 -1.05 -18.65
N ALA A 127 -13.42 -2.09 -17.87
CA ALA A 127 -14.69 -2.24 -17.16
C ALA A 127 -14.46 -2.34 -15.65
N PRO A 128 -15.07 -1.46 -14.83
CA PRO A 128 -15.19 -1.73 -13.40
C PRO A 128 -16.04 -2.99 -13.19
N THR A 129 -15.64 -3.84 -12.25
CA THR A 129 -16.31 -5.13 -12.04
C THR A 129 -17.80 -4.95 -11.77
N SER A 130 -18.61 -5.77 -12.42
CA SER A 130 -20.07 -5.77 -12.28
C SER A 130 -20.56 -6.37 -10.94
N ARG A 131 -19.65 -6.96 -10.15
CA ARG A 131 -19.95 -7.52 -8.81
C ARG A 131 -20.64 -6.53 -7.87
N TYR A 132 -20.25 -5.26 -7.96
CA TYR A 132 -20.67 -4.24 -6.99
C TYR A 132 -21.58 -3.18 -7.59
N GLY A 133 -21.97 -3.32 -8.86
CA GLY A 133 -22.89 -2.40 -9.53
C GLY A 133 -22.48 -2.01 -10.94
N THR A 134 -22.97 -0.87 -11.39
CA THR A 134 -22.73 -0.34 -12.73
C THR A 134 -21.51 0.59 -12.78
N PRO A 135 -21.00 0.92 -13.99
CA PRO A 135 -19.97 1.95 -14.14
C PRO A 135 -20.39 3.33 -13.58
N GLU A 136 -21.67 3.69 -13.66
CA GLU A 136 -22.19 4.92 -13.04
C GLU A 136 -22.16 4.85 -11.52
N ASP A 137 -22.40 3.67 -10.92
CA ASP A 137 -22.30 3.49 -9.47
C ASP A 137 -20.85 3.59 -8.99
N PHE A 138 -19.92 3.07 -9.79
CA PHE A 138 -18.49 3.22 -9.54
C PHE A 138 -18.07 4.69 -9.62
N ALA A 139 -18.46 5.42 -10.66
CA ALA A 139 -18.20 6.85 -10.77
C ALA A 139 -18.83 7.65 -9.62
N TRP A 140 -20.04 7.28 -9.21
CA TRP A 140 -20.69 7.89 -8.05
C TRP A 140 -19.89 7.68 -6.76
N MET A 141 -19.33 6.49 -6.57
CA MET A 141 -18.45 6.18 -5.43
C MET A 141 -17.24 7.12 -5.42
N ILE A 142 -16.57 7.29 -6.54
CA ILE A 142 -15.39 8.17 -6.66
C ILE A 142 -15.79 9.62 -6.35
N ASN A 143 -16.84 10.12 -6.97
CA ASN A 143 -17.39 11.45 -6.66
C ASN A 143 -17.64 11.64 -5.17
N TYR A 144 -18.23 10.63 -4.52
CA TYR A 144 -18.57 10.68 -3.10
C TYR A 144 -17.31 10.76 -2.22
N LEU A 145 -16.29 9.95 -2.51
CA LEU A 145 -15.01 9.95 -1.80
C LEU A 145 -14.28 11.29 -1.99
N HIS A 146 -14.17 11.80 -3.22
CA HIS A 146 -13.56 13.09 -3.52
C HIS A 146 -14.22 14.26 -2.80
N ARG A 147 -15.55 14.32 -2.78
CA ARG A 147 -16.29 15.33 -2.02
C ARG A 147 -16.03 15.25 -0.52
N ASN A 148 -15.63 14.10 -0.02
CA ASN A 148 -15.22 13.89 1.37
C ASN A 148 -13.72 14.02 1.61
N LYS A 149 -12.95 14.50 0.61
CA LYS A 149 -11.50 14.74 0.67
C LYS A 149 -10.69 13.45 0.89
N ILE A 150 -11.10 12.36 0.25
CA ILE A 150 -10.42 11.06 0.27
C ILE A 150 -9.98 10.76 -1.16
N GLY A 151 -8.67 10.51 -1.36
CA GLY A 151 -8.11 10.07 -2.63
C GLY A 151 -8.33 8.60 -2.88
N ILE A 152 -8.33 8.19 -4.16
CA ILE A 152 -8.55 6.82 -4.58
C ILE A 152 -7.39 6.35 -5.45
N ILE A 153 -6.82 5.21 -5.09
CA ILE A 153 -5.81 4.49 -5.86
C ILE A 153 -6.44 3.17 -6.31
N LEU A 154 -6.17 2.77 -7.54
CA LEU A 154 -6.54 1.43 -8.01
C LEU A 154 -5.30 0.55 -8.14
N ASP A 155 -5.45 -0.69 -7.75
CA ASP A 155 -4.53 -1.76 -8.10
C ASP A 155 -4.69 -2.10 -9.59
N TRP A 156 -3.62 -1.99 -10.36
CA TRP A 156 -3.59 -2.11 -11.82
C TRP A 156 -2.57 -3.14 -12.26
N VAL A 157 -3.00 -4.10 -13.06
CA VAL A 157 -2.26 -5.30 -13.43
C VAL A 157 -1.85 -5.29 -14.92
N PRO A 158 -0.82 -4.54 -15.32
CA PRO A 158 -0.35 -4.50 -16.70
C PRO A 158 0.63 -5.62 -17.06
N ALA A 159 1.04 -6.44 -16.08
CA ALA A 159 2.07 -7.45 -16.30
C ALA A 159 1.56 -8.64 -17.10
N HIS A 160 0.35 -9.11 -16.81
CA HIS A 160 -0.16 -10.38 -17.32
C HIS A 160 -1.69 -10.41 -17.33
N PHE A 161 -2.25 -11.45 -17.96
CA PHE A 161 -3.69 -11.72 -18.02
C PHE A 161 -3.97 -13.23 -18.07
N PRO A 162 -5.19 -13.68 -17.66
CA PRO A 162 -5.52 -15.09 -17.61
C PRO A 162 -5.74 -15.70 -18.99
N LYS A 163 -5.76 -17.04 -19.04
CA LYS A 163 -5.97 -17.83 -20.27
C LYS A 163 -7.45 -18.12 -20.58
N ASP A 164 -8.37 -17.43 -19.91
CA ASP A 164 -9.81 -17.60 -20.13
C ASP A 164 -10.19 -17.39 -21.58
N ALA A 165 -10.95 -18.34 -22.15
CA ALA A 165 -11.25 -18.38 -23.59
C ALA A 165 -11.95 -17.13 -24.12
N HIS A 166 -12.72 -16.42 -23.28
CA HIS A 166 -13.40 -15.19 -23.65
C HIS A 166 -12.54 -13.91 -23.53
N GLY A 167 -11.35 -14.04 -22.87
CA GLY A 167 -10.43 -12.93 -22.58
C GLY A 167 -9.45 -12.66 -23.74
N LEU A 168 -8.29 -12.09 -23.38
CA LEU A 168 -7.30 -11.61 -24.33
C LEU A 168 -6.41 -12.70 -24.91
N ALA A 169 -6.25 -13.84 -24.22
CA ALA A 169 -5.34 -14.90 -24.64
C ALA A 169 -5.74 -15.46 -26.02
N ASP A 170 -4.77 -15.57 -26.93
CA ASP A 170 -4.96 -16.04 -28.30
C ASP A 170 -6.19 -15.39 -28.97
N PHE A 171 -6.26 -14.05 -28.94
CA PHE A 171 -7.49 -13.28 -29.18
C PHE A 171 -8.15 -13.54 -30.54
N ASP A 172 -7.35 -13.69 -31.59
CA ASP A 172 -7.81 -14.01 -32.94
C ASP A 172 -7.38 -15.43 -33.37
N GLY A 173 -7.00 -16.28 -32.43
CA GLY A 173 -6.38 -17.58 -32.65
C GLY A 173 -4.86 -17.52 -32.76
N THR A 174 -4.27 -16.34 -32.57
CA THR A 174 -2.81 -16.12 -32.54
C THR A 174 -2.42 -15.30 -31.29
N ALA A 175 -1.11 -15.17 -31.04
CA ALA A 175 -0.57 -14.34 -29.94
C ALA A 175 -0.74 -12.85 -30.26
N THR A 176 -1.96 -12.31 -30.10
CA THR A 176 -2.30 -10.90 -30.41
C THR A 176 -1.78 -9.96 -29.34
N TYR A 177 -2.07 -10.20 -28.08
CA TYR A 177 -1.68 -9.37 -26.94
C TYR A 177 -0.41 -9.86 -26.26
N GLU A 178 -0.15 -11.15 -26.27
CA GLU A 178 0.99 -11.81 -25.65
C GLU A 178 2.19 -11.98 -26.59
N TYR A 179 3.36 -12.26 -26.00
CA TYR A 179 4.50 -12.78 -26.76
C TYR A 179 4.20 -14.17 -27.30
N ALA A 180 4.58 -14.43 -28.56
CA ALA A 180 4.38 -15.74 -29.20
C ALA A 180 5.33 -16.82 -28.65
N ASP A 181 6.55 -16.45 -28.22
CA ASP A 181 7.48 -17.36 -27.55
C ASP A 181 7.06 -17.59 -26.11
N PRO A 182 6.71 -18.82 -25.68
CA PRO A 182 6.24 -19.08 -24.31
C PRO A 182 7.29 -18.75 -23.24
N ARG A 183 8.59 -18.72 -23.59
CA ARG A 183 9.64 -18.31 -22.65
C ARG A 183 9.58 -16.82 -22.31
N LEU A 184 8.88 -16.02 -23.10
CA LEU A 184 8.58 -14.59 -22.86
C LEU A 184 7.11 -14.40 -22.50
N GLY A 185 6.21 -15.16 -23.13
CA GLY A 185 4.77 -14.96 -23.14
C GLY A 185 3.98 -15.67 -22.04
N GLU A 186 4.62 -16.41 -21.13
CA GLU A 186 3.94 -17.11 -20.04
C GLU A 186 4.64 -16.89 -18.71
N HIS A 187 3.84 -16.76 -17.65
CA HIS A 187 4.30 -16.88 -16.26
C HIS A 187 3.99 -18.30 -15.74
N PRO A 188 5.02 -19.19 -15.59
CA PRO A 188 4.80 -20.57 -15.18
C PRO A 188 4.11 -20.70 -13.81
N ASP A 189 4.51 -19.88 -12.84
CA ASP A 189 4.01 -19.95 -11.47
C ASP A 189 2.56 -19.44 -11.33
N TRP A 190 2.14 -18.51 -12.21
CA TRP A 190 0.79 -17.91 -12.15
C TRP A 190 -0.16 -18.49 -13.19
N GLY A 191 0.36 -19.26 -14.16
CA GLY A 191 -0.43 -19.85 -15.25
C GLY A 191 -1.02 -18.82 -16.22
N THR A 192 -0.48 -17.60 -16.27
CA THR A 192 -0.99 -16.46 -17.05
C THR A 192 -0.15 -16.18 -18.29
N LYS A 193 -0.69 -15.40 -19.23
CA LYS A 193 0.01 -14.85 -20.38
C LYS A 193 0.65 -13.52 -20.03
N VAL A 194 1.78 -13.19 -20.67
CA VAL A 194 2.51 -11.93 -20.52
C VAL A 194 2.26 -11.05 -21.72
N PHE A 195 1.92 -9.77 -21.52
CA PHE A 195 1.75 -8.80 -22.58
C PHE A 195 3.04 -8.61 -23.40
N ASP A 196 2.90 -8.53 -24.72
CA ASP A 196 4.00 -8.26 -25.65
C ASP A 196 4.30 -6.76 -25.71
N PHE A 197 5.21 -6.32 -24.86
CA PHE A 197 5.63 -4.91 -24.78
C PHE A 197 6.45 -4.45 -26.00
N GLY A 198 6.83 -5.36 -26.89
CA GLY A 198 7.45 -5.04 -28.17
C GLY A 198 6.44 -4.51 -29.21
N LYS A 199 5.14 -4.81 -29.04
CA LYS A 199 4.08 -4.34 -29.92
C LYS A 199 3.58 -2.95 -29.52
N ASN A 200 3.60 -2.00 -30.43
CA ASN A 200 3.10 -0.65 -30.18
C ASN A 200 1.60 -0.64 -29.86
N GLU A 201 0.81 -1.52 -30.46
CA GLU A 201 -0.62 -1.67 -30.24
C GLU A 201 -0.92 -2.12 -28.81
N VAL A 202 -0.14 -3.06 -28.26
CA VAL A 202 -0.26 -3.53 -26.88
C VAL A 202 0.15 -2.44 -25.90
N ARG A 203 1.26 -1.75 -26.17
CA ARG A 203 1.68 -0.59 -25.35
C ARG A 203 0.62 0.50 -25.35
N ASN A 204 0.03 0.80 -26.52
CA ASN A 204 -1.05 1.77 -26.64
C ASN A 204 -2.31 1.33 -25.87
N PHE A 205 -2.68 0.05 -25.94
CA PHE A 205 -3.79 -0.52 -25.16
C PHE A 205 -3.60 -0.27 -23.65
N LEU A 206 -2.42 -0.57 -23.13
CA LEU A 206 -2.12 -0.43 -21.70
C LEU A 206 -2.01 1.04 -21.26
N ILE A 207 -1.33 1.90 -22.05
CA ILE A 207 -1.24 3.34 -21.72
C ILE A 207 -2.61 4.00 -21.77
N SER A 208 -3.42 3.67 -22.77
CA SER A 208 -4.79 4.17 -22.88
C SER A 208 -5.66 3.67 -21.74
N ASN A 209 -5.45 2.46 -21.27
CA ASN A 209 -6.14 1.91 -20.10
C ASN A 209 -5.79 2.66 -18.80
N ALA A 210 -4.51 2.96 -18.58
CA ALA A 210 -4.10 3.78 -17.43
C ALA A 210 -4.75 5.18 -17.49
N LEU A 211 -4.74 5.83 -18.65
CA LEU A 211 -5.41 7.11 -18.87
C LEU A 211 -6.93 7.02 -18.69
N PHE A 212 -7.54 5.92 -19.12
CA PHE A 212 -8.97 5.68 -18.92
C PHE A 212 -9.38 5.74 -17.45
N TRP A 213 -8.68 5.05 -16.56
CA TRP A 213 -8.97 5.08 -15.14
C TRP A 213 -8.78 6.49 -14.55
N ILE A 214 -7.73 7.18 -14.94
CA ILE A 214 -7.38 8.50 -14.38
C ILE A 214 -8.26 9.62 -14.98
N GLU A 215 -8.54 9.60 -16.29
CA GLU A 215 -9.22 10.70 -16.98
C GLU A 215 -10.75 10.51 -17.08
N LYS A 216 -11.23 9.26 -17.23
CA LYS A 216 -12.67 8.99 -17.32
C LYS A 216 -13.31 8.75 -15.95
N PHE A 217 -12.59 8.07 -15.05
CA PHE A 217 -13.07 7.80 -13.70
C PHE A 217 -12.41 8.64 -12.61
N HIS A 218 -11.60 9.63 -12.96
CA HIS A 218 -10.97 10.57 -12.02
C HIS A 218 -10.11 9.90 -10.93
N ILE A 219 -9.64 8.67 -11.14
CA ILE A 219 -8.78 7.97 -10.18
C ILE A 219 -7.51 8.80 -9.93
N ASP A 220 -7.07 8.85 -8.66
CA ASP A 220 -5.93 9.69 -8.25
C ASP A 220 -4.59 9.02 -8.46
N GLY A 221 -4.55 7.70 -8.53
CA GLY A 221 -3.32 6.96 -8.77
C GLY A 221 -3.54 5.50 -9.12
N LEU A 222 -2.53 4.90 -9.74
CA LEU A 222 -2.47 3.48 -10.03
C LEU A 222 -1.30 2.86 -9.26
N ARG A 223 -1.57 1.81 -8.49
CA ARG A 223 -0.55 0.89 -8.00
C ARG A 223 -0.31 -0.15 -9.07
N VAL A 224 0.89 -0.17 -9.61
CA VAL A 224 1.28 -1.06 -10.70
C VAL A 224 1.82 -2.34 -10.10
N ASP A 225 1.08 -3.42 -10.31
CA ASP A 225 1.37 -4.74 -9.79
C ASP A 225 2.59 -5.36 -10.47
N ALA A 226 3.38 -6.11 -9.70
CA ALA A 226 4.42 -7.02 -10.15
C ALA A 226 5.46 -6.39 -11.12
N VAL A 227 5.88 -5.16 -10.87
CA VAL A 227 6.83 -4.43 -11.73
C VAL A 227 8.14 -5.20 -11.92
N ALA A 228 8.64 -5.89 -10.88
CA ALA A 228 9.84 -6.72 -10.98
C ALA A 228 9.68 -7.84 -12.02
N SER A 229 8.52 -8.49 -12.09
CA SER A 229 8.24 -9.56 -13.06
C SER A 229 8.27 -9.08 -14.51
N MET A 230 8.02 -7.79 -14.72
CA MET A 230 8.06 -7.16 -16.02
C MET A 230 9.48 -6.72 -16.41
N LEU A 231 10.26 -6.20 -15.43
CA LEU A 231 11.61 -5.68 -15.66
C LEU A 231 12.65 -6.76 -15.95
N TYR A 232 12.45 -7.97 -15.43
CA TYR A 232 13.42 -9.06 -15.52
C TYR A 232 12.88 -10.22 -16.35
N LEU A 233 13.59 -10.55 -17.45
CA LEU A 233 13.24 -11.63 -18.38
C LEU A 233 13.37 -13.03 -17.76
N ASP A 234 14.16 -13.17 -16.71
CA ASP A 234 14.39 -14.41 -15.95
C ASP A 234 13.55 -14.52 -14.68
N TYR A 235 12.64 -13.56 -14.43
CA TYR A 235 11.82 -13.56 -13.22
C TYR A 235 10.96 -14.85 -13.12
N GLY A 236 11.12 -15.59 -12.00
CA GLY A 236 10.39 -16.85 -11.78
C GLY A 236 10.73 -17.97 -12.76
N ARG A 237 11.86 -17.91 -13.46
CA ARG A 237 12.29 -18.87 -14.49
C ARG A 237 13.62 -19.49 -14.13
N LYS A 238 13.80 -20.75 -14.57
CA LYS A 238 15.07 -21.47 -14.44
C LYS A 238 16.02 -21.14 -15.59
N ASP A 239 17.29 -21.50 -15.42
CA ASP A 239 18.28 -21.40 -16.48
C ASP A 239 17.81 -22.17 -17.73
N GLY A 240 17.84 -21.50 -18.89
CA GLY A 240 17.37 -22.05 -20.18
C GLY A 240 15.88 -21.89 -20.44
N GLU A 241 15.07 -21.44 -19.48
CA GLU A 241 13.63 -21.23 -19.63
C GLU A 241 13.27 -19.76 -19.96
N TRP A 242 14.25 -18.92 -20.19
CA TRP A 242 14.07 -17.51 -20.55
C TRP A 242 14.97 -17.09 -21.72
N VAL A 243 14.68 -15.93 -22.31
CA VAL A 243 15.40 -15.39 -23.48
C VAL A 243 16.07 -14.09 -23.08
N ALA A 244 17.39 -14.03 -23.24
CA ALA A 244 18.15 -12.82 -22.97
C ALA A 244 17.81 -11.71 -23.97
N ASN A 245 17.97 -10.45 -23.54
CA ASN A 245 17.84 -9.30 -24.43
C ASN A 245 18.98 -9.26 -25.47
N LYS A 246 18.92 -8.31 -26.39
CA LYS A 246 19.90 -8.15 -27.47
C LYS A 246 21.36 -7.93 -27.02
N TYR A 247 21.58 -7.67 -25.74
CA TYR A 247 22.92 -7.51 -25.13
C TYR A 247 23.34 -8.74 -24.33
N GLY A 248 22.51 -9.79 -24.27
CA GLY A 248 22.78 -11.00 -23.48
C GLY A 248 22.42 -10.85 -21.99
N GLU A 249 21.68 -9.80 -21.61
CA GLU A 249 21.28 -9.52 -20.22
C GLU A 249 19.84 -9.96 -19.95
N ASN A 250 19.47 -10.02 -18.66
CA ASN A 250 18.11 -10.37 -18.21
C ASN A 250 17.15 -9.19 -18.12
N LYS A 251 17.57 -7.96 -18.43
CA LYS A 251 16.71 -6.77 -18.39
C LYS A 251 15.75 -6.74 -19.59
N ASN A 252 14.47 -6.54 -19.33
CA ASN A 252 13.48 -6.33 -20.39
C ASN A 252 13.52 -4.87 -20.87
N LEU A 253 14.22 -4.64 -21.99
CA LEU A 253 14.40 -3.29 -22.54
C LEU A 253 13.10 -2.67 -23.03
N GLU A 254 12.17 -3.48 -23.52
CA GLU A 254 10.86 -3.06 -24.01
C GLU A 254 9.98 -2.54 -22.87
N VAL A 255 10.02 -3.21 -21.73
CA VAL A 255 9.30 -2.79 -20.50
C VAL A 255 9.92 -1.54 -19.89
N ILE A 256 11.24 -1.41 -19.88
CA ILE A 256 11.91 -0.20 -19.40
C ILE A 256 11.42 1.02 -20.21
N ASP A 257 11.38 0.90 -21.53
CA ASP A 257 10.90 1.95 -22.41
C ASP A 257 9.39 2.18 -22.24
N PHE A 258 8.61 1.11 -22.08
CA PHE A 258 7.18 1.20 -21.78
C PHE A 258 6.91 1.99 -20.51
N PHE A 259 7.58 1.70 -19.38
CA PHE A 259 7.36 2.43 -18.12
C PHE A 259 7.74 3.90 -18.23
N LYS A 260 8.85 4.21 -18.88
CA LYS A 260 9.25 5.61 -19.12
C LYS A 260 8.19 6.36 -19.91
N HIS A 261 7.67 5.74 -20.97
CA HIS A 261 6.62 6.33 -21.79
C HIS A 261 5.29 6.45 -21.03
N LEU A 262 4.84 5.37 -20.38
CA LEU A 262 3.62 5.33 -19.57
C LEU A 262 3.62 6.47 -18.53
N ASN A 263 4.66 6.53 -17.70
CA ASN A 263 4.74 7.49 -16.61
C ASN A 263 4.84 8.94 -17.12
N SER A 264 5.61 9.16 -18.20
CA SER A 264 5.70 10.49 -18.83
C SER A 264 4.35 10.97 -19.38
N VAL A 265 3.60 10.09 -20.04
CA VAL A 265 2.29 10.44 -20.63
C VAL A 265 1.26 10.66 -19.54
N VAL A 266 1.14 9.72 -18.59
CA VAL A 266 0.12 9.76 -17.54
C VAL A 266 0.32 10.97 -16.63
N LEU A 267 1.53 11.15 -16.10
CA LEU A 267 1.83 12.23 -15.16
C LEU A 267 1.90 13.60 -15.85
N GLY A 268 2.40 13.65 -17.08
CA GLY A 268 2.45 14.89 -17.88
C GLY A 268 1.05 15.42 -18.22
N ARG A 269 0.10 14.54 -18.53
CA ARG A 269 -1.29 14.93 -18.83
C ARG A 269 -2.12 15.20 -17.57
N ASN A 270 -1.79 14.54 -16.46
CA ASN A 270 -2.60 14.54 -15.24
C ASN A 270 -1.79 15.01 -14.02
N PRO A 271 -1.50 16.32 -13.87
CA PRO A 271 -0.77 16.83 -12.72
C PRO A 271 -1.41 16.40 -11.39
N GLY A 272 -0.58 15.89 -10.49
CA GLY A 272 -0.99 15.39 -9.17
C GLY A 272 -1.54 13.97 -9.15
N ALA A 273 -1.67 13.31 -10.29
CA ALA A 273 -1.89 11.86 -10.33
C ALA A 273 -0.63 11.11 -9.87
N LEU A 274 -0.81 9.85 -9.45
CA LEU A 274 0.26 9.02 -8.91
C LEU A 274 0.41 7.74 -9.73
N MET A 275 1.66 7.37 -10.01
CA MET A 275 2.04 6.05 -10.49
C MET A 275 2.92 5.41 -9.41
N ILE A 276 2.46 4.30 -8.82
CA ILE A 276 3.07 3.67 -7.65
C ILE A 276 3.56 2.28 -8.07
N ALA A 277 4.85 2.02 -7.92
CA ALA A 277 5.42 0.72 -8.30
C ALA A 277 5.40 -0.26 -7.12
N GLU A 278 4.84 -1.46 -7.34
CA GLU A 278 5.22 -2.62 -6.53
C GLU A 278 6.43 -3.27 -7.19
N GLU A 279 7.59 -2.94 -6.67
CA GLU A 279 8.88 -3.43 -7.17
C GLU A 279 9.74 -3.92 -6.00
N SER A 280 10.00 -5.21 -5.95
CA SER A 280 10.61 -5.90 -4.80
C SER A 280 12.13 -6.06 -4.88
N THR A 281 12.75 -5.63 -5.98
CA THR A 281 14.19 -5.79 -6.20
C THR A 281 14.99 -4.52 -5.91
N ALA A 282 16.29 -4.60 -6.11
CA ALA A 282 17.20 -3.46 -6.02
C ALA A 282 17.30 -2.66 -7.34
N TRP A 283 16.26 -2.66 -8.19
CA TRP A 283 16.26 -1.85 -9.41
C TRP A 283 16.43 -0.37 -9.07
N PRO A 284 17.42 0.31 -9.65
CA PRO A 284 17.72 1.70 -9.26
C PRO A 284 16.78 2.70 -9.95
N LYS A 285 16.55 3.84 -9.29
CA LYS A 285 15.81 4.99 -9.84
C LYS A 285 14.41 4.64 -10.36
N VAL A 286 13.69 3.76 -9.68
CA VAL A 286 12.27 3.47 -10.01
C VAL A 286 11.47 4.76 -9.95
N THR A 287 11.68 5.59 -8.94
CA THR A 287 11.02 6.89 -8.76
C THR A 287 11.86 8.08 -9.24
N GLY A 288 12.97 7.81 -9.92
CA GLY A 288 13.83 8.83 -10.52
C GLY A 288 13.25 9.39 -11.82
N ASP A 289 13.63 10.61 -12.15
CA ASP A 289 13.19 11.27 -13.38
C ASP A 289 13.64 10.50 -14.63
N VAL A 290 12.76 10.43 -15.63
CA VAL A 290 13.01 9.72 -16.89
C VAL A 290 14.22 10.28 -17.63
N GLU A 291 14.40 11.61 -17.62
CA GLU A 291 15.52 12.30 -18.25
C GLU A 291 16.88 11.94 -17.60
N GLU A 292 16.86 11.55 -16.30
CA GLU A 292 18.02 11.08 -15.58
C GLU A 292 18.21 9.56 -15.62
N GLY A 293 17.44 8.87 -16.46
CA GLY A 293 17.50 7.43 -16.66
C GLY A 293 16.59 6.62 -15.72
N GLY A 294 15.78 7.27 -14.90
CA GLY A 294 14.79 6.62 -14.03
C GLY A 294 13.58 6.11 -14.80
N LEU A 295 12.69 5.38 -14.09
CA LEU A 295 11.45 4.85 -14.68
C LEU A 295 10.28 5.84 -14.58
N GLY A 296 10.39 6.91 -13.78
CA GLY A 296 9.40 7.98 -13.67
C GLY A 296 8.20 7.69 -12.79
N PHE A 297 8.22 6.65 -11.95
CA PHE A 297 7.16 6.43 -10.97
C PHE A 297 7.14 7.54 -9.90
N SER A 298 5.97 7.82 -9.37
CA SER A 298 5.81 8.80 -8.27
C SER A 298 6.31 8.25 -6.94
N LEU A 299 6.00 6.99 -6.65
CA LEU A 299 6.25 6.30 -5.39
C LEU A 299 6.59 4.83 -5.66
N LYS A 300 7.25 4.20 -4.69
CA LYS A 300 7.58 2.76 -4.69
C LYS A 300 7.23 2.14 -3.34
N TRP A 301 6.63 0.95 -3.33
CA TRP A 301 6.49 0.15 -2.13
C TRP A 301 7.86 -0.26 -1.59
N ASN A 302 8.09 -0.08 -0.29
CA ASN A 302 9.33 -0.50 0.37
C ASN A 302 9.22 -1.94 0.86
N MET A 303 9.41 -2.88 -0.06
CA MET A 303 9.35 -4.31 0.25
C MET A 303 10.51 -4.76 1.15
N GLY A 304 11.69 -4.16 1.00
CA GLY A 304 12.86 -4.44 1.87
C GLY A 304 12.57 -4.09 3.33
N TRP A 305 12.04 -2.89 3.58
CA TRP A 305 11.60 -2.49 4.91
C TRP A 305 10.53 -3.45 5.47
N MET A 306 9.57 -3.83 4.65
CA MET A 306 8.47 -4.72 5.06
C MET A 306 9.01 -6.09 5.50
N HIS A 307 9.95 -6.68 4.75
CA HIS A 307 10.60 -7.93 5.12
C HIS A 307 11.37 -7.81 6.43
N ASP A 308 12.27 -6.85 6.55
CA ASP A 308 13.07 -6.62 7.75
C ASP A 308 12.18 -6.38 8.98
N PHE A 309 11.16 -5.54 8.83
CA PHE A 309 10.19 -5.24 9.88
C PHE A 309 9.43 -6.49 10.34
N THR A 310 8.88 -7.27 9.41
CA THR A 310 8.11 -8.46 9.76
C THR A 310 8.99 -9.56 10.35
N GLU A 311 10.21 -9.75 9.86
CA GLU A 311 11.18 -10.68 10.45
C GLU A 311 11.51 -10.28 11.89
N TYR A 312 11.85 -9.01 12.14
CA TYR A 312 12.11 -8.54 13.49
C TYR A 312 10.92 -8.71 14.43
N MET A 313 9.72 -8.37 13.96
CA MET A 313 8.52 -8.43 14.79
C MET A 313 8.11 -9.85 15.18
N LYS A 314 8.42 -10.86 14.38
CA LYS A 314 8.20 -12.28 14.67
C LYS A 314 9.16 -12.84 15.74
N LEU A 315 10.33 -12.22 15.92
CA LEU A 315 11.33 -12.70 16.86
C LEU A 315 10.82 -12.64 18.30
N ASP A 316 11.10 -13.69 19.06
CA ASP A 316 11.01 -13.60 20.53
C ASP A 316 11.90 -12.42 21.00
N PRO A 317 11.41 -11.57 21.92
CA PRO A 317 12.14 -10.39 22.37
C PRO A 317 13.56 -10.66 22.87
N TYR A 318 13.83 -11.88 23.35
CA TYR A 318 15.15 -12.29 23.79
C TYR A 318 16.19 -12.25 22.66
N PHE A 319 15.79 -12.59 21.42
CA PHE A 319 16.68 -12.62 20.25
C PHE A 319 16.77 -11.29 19.51
N ARG A 320 15.94 -10.31 19.83
CA ARG A 320 15.91 -9.00 19.17
C ARG A 320 17.21 -8.21 19.29
N LYS A 321 17.93 -8.37 20.41
CA LYS A 321 19.21 -7.73 20.65
C LYS A 321 20.25 -8.03 19.57
N ASP A 322 20.23 -9.26 19.05
CA ASP A 322 21.19 -9.73 18.03
C ASP A 322 20.73 -9.39 16.60
N ASN A 323 19.46 -8.97 16.45
CA ASN A 323 18.82 -8.64 15.18
C ASN A 323 18.36 -7.16 15.11
N HIS A 324 18.93 -6.31 15.94
CA HIS A 324 18.58 -4.90 16.06
C HIS A 324 18.67 -4.15 14.72
N HIS A 325 19.63 -4.51 13.87
CA HIS A 325 19.88 -3.93 12.58
C HIS A 325 18.69 -4.05 11.60
N LEU A 326 17.82 -5.05 11.73
CA LEU A 326 16.63 -5.21 10.87
C LEU A 326 15.72 -3.98 10.92
N MET A 327 15.65 -3.30 12.06
CA MET A 327 14.81 -2.10 12.21
C MET A 327 15.52 -0.81 11.82
N THR A 328 16.86 -0.79 11.75
CA THR A 328 17.63 0.41 11.46
C THR A 328 18.16 0.44 10.03
N PHE A 329 18.35 -0.72 9.40
CA PHE A 329 18.96 -0.85 8.06
C PHE A 329 18.22 -0.05 6.98
N ALA A 330 16.89 -0.05 7.01
CA ALA A 330 16.08 0.67 6.01
C ALA A 330 16.40 2.16 5.92
N MET A 331 16.89 2.78 7.00
CA MET A 331 17.30 4.19 6.95
C MET A 331 18.54 4.42 6.09
N SER A 332 19.36 3.39 5.84
CA SER A 332 20.55 3.51 4.96
C SER A 332 20.17 3.83 3.51
N TYR A 333 18.97 3.44 3.08
CA TYR A 333 18.47 3.68 1.71
C TYR A 333 17.14 4.44 1.66
N ALA A 334 16.61 4.92 2.78
CA ALA A 334 15.28 5.52 2.89
C ALA A 334 15.02 6.70 1.92
N TYR A 335 16.07 7.33 1.40
CA TYR A 335 16.00 8.47 0.49
C TYR A 335 16.52 8.15 -0.92
N SER A 336 16.78 6.87 -1.23
CA SER A 336 17.15 6.46 -2.59
C SER A 336 15.96 6.45 -3.55
N GLU A 337 14.76 6.29 -3.01
CA GLU A 337 13.47 6.29 -3.72
C GLU A 337 12.41 7.03 -2.89
N ASN A 338 11.28 7.34 -3.51
CA ASN A 338 10.10 7.89 -2.83
C ASN A 338 9.27 6.72 -2.27
N TYR A 339 9.55 6.30 -1.03
CA TYR A 339 8.99 5.08 -0.49
C TYR A 339 7.61 5.25 0.17
N ILE A 340 6.79 4.19 0.03
CA ILE A 340 5.66 3.87 0.90
C ILE A 340 6.05 2.67 1.76
N LEU A 341 5.96 2.80 3.08
CA LEU A 341 6.08 1.67 3.99
C LEU A 341 4.77 0.90 3.95
N VAL A 342 4.83 -0.36 3.57
CA VAL A 342 3.64 -1.16 3.28
C VAL A 342 3.54 -2.36 4.23
N LEU A 343 2.33 -2.60 4.72
CA LEU A 343 1.90 -3.86 5.28
C LEU A 343 0.61 -4.22 4.53
N SER A 344 0.79 -4.81 3.35
CA SER A 344 -0.26 -5.07 2.36
C SER A 344 -1.03 -6.36 2.64
N HIS A 345 -1.98 -6.67 1.76
CA HIS A 345 -2.72 -7.92 1.76
C HIS A 345 -1.81 -9.15 1.71
N ASP A 346 -0.71 -9.10 0.96
CA ASP A 346 0.24 -10.21 0.81
C ASP A 346 0.84 -10.69 2.13
N GLU A 347 0.91 -9.81 3.13
CA GLU A 347 1.49 -10.17 4.42
C GLU A 347 0.54 -10.91 5.35
N VAL A 348 -0.74 -11.03 5.01
CA VAL A 348 -1.77 -11.62 5.87
C VAL A 348 -2.55 -12.75 5.21
N VAL A 349 -1.93 -13.45 4.27
CA VAL A 349 -2.46 -14.57 3.48
C VAL A 349 -1.45 -15.71 3.39
N HIS A 350 -1.86 -16.84 2.85
CA HIS A 350 -1.01 -17.97 2.48
C HIS A 350 -0.12 -18.50 3.61
N LEU A 351 -0.70 -18.70 4.79
CA LEU A 351 -0.05 -19.23 6.00
C LEU A 351 1.03 -18.29 6.59
N LYS A 352 1.02 -17.01 6.20
CA LYS A 352 1.89 -16.00 6.79
C LYS A 352 1.40 -15.46 8.14
N CYS A 353 0.21 -15.86 8.59
CA CYS A 353 -0.51 -15.35 9.77
C CYS A 353 -1.02 -13.92 9.63
N SER A 354 -2.05 -13.55 10.39
CA SER A 354 -2.43 -12.14 10.57
C SER A 354 -1.30 -11.35 11.27
N MET A 355 -1.30 -10.01 11.16
CA MET A 355 -0.26 -9.21 11.80
C MET A 355 -0.18 -9.44 13.32
N LEU A 356 -1.33 -9.59 13.99
CA LEU A 356 -1.33 -9.92 15.42
C LEU A 356 -0.72 -11.30 15.70
N ASN A 357 -1.03 -12.29 14.87
CA ASN A 357 -0.54 -13.66 15.08
C ASN A 357 0.93 -13.87 14.69
N LYS A 358 1.53 -12.93 13.97
CA LYS A 358 2.99 -12.88 13.80
C LYS A 358 3.71 -12.49 15.11
N MET A 359 3.02 -11.77 16.02
CA MET A 359 3.65 -11.29 17.26
C MET A 359 3.90 -12.43 18.24
N PRO A 360 5.09 -12.52 18.84
CA PRO A 360 5.39 -13.49 19.89
C PRO A 360 4.66 -13.15 21.20
N GLY A 361 4.62 -14.11 22.12
CA GLY A 361 3.96 -13.97 23.41
C GLY A 361 2.48 -14.31 23.36
N LEU A 362 1.77 -13.98 24.43
CA LEU A 362 0.35 -14.25 24.62
C LEU A 362 -0.38 -13.00 25.17
N GLY A 363 -1.69 -12.92 24.94
CA GLY A 363 -2.55 -11.87 25.50
C GLY A 363 -1.98 -10.47 25.30
N PHE A 364 -1.80 -9.73 26.40
CA PHE A 364 -1.31 -8.34 26.41
C PHE A 364 -0.03 -8.15 25.55
N ASP A 365 0.93 -9.08 25.64
CA ASP A 365 2.22 -8.92 24.96
C ASP A 365 2.08 -8.84 23.44
N LYS A 366 1.19 -9.64 22.84
CA LYS A 366 0.93 -9.58 21.39
C LYS A 366 0.45 -8.20 20.94
N TYR A 367 -0.58 -7.68 21.63
CA TYR A 367 -1.15 -6.36 21.29
C TYR A 367 -0.17 -5.23 21.58
N ALA A 368 0.54 -5.28 22.71
CA ALA A 368 1.52 -4.26 23.08
C ALA A 368 2.69 -4.23 22.08
N ASN A 369 3.16 -5.41 21.66
CA ASN A 369 4.21 -5.54 20.66
C ASN A 369 3.77 -4.98 19.29
N LEU A 370 2.57 -5.34 18.82
CA LEU A 370 2.04 -4.82 17.55
C LEU A 370 1.85 -3.29 17.61
N LYS A 371 1.39 -2.75 18.75
CA LYS A 371 1.30 -1.29 18.97
C LYS A 371 2.66 -0.61 18.84
N ALA A 372 3.72 -1.21 19.39
CA ALA A 372 5.07 -0.70 19.27
C ALA A 372 5.55 -0.70 17.82
N GLY A 373 5.28 -1.79 17.07
CA GLY A 373 5.61 -1.90 15.65
C GLY A 373 4.91 -0.83 14.81
N TYR A 374 3.61 -0.65 14.97
CA TYR A 374 2.86 0.37 14.21
C TYR A 374 3.32 1.79 14.53
N ALA A 375 3.66 2.08 15.79
CA ALA A 375 4.21 3.39 16.14
C ALA A 375 5.59 3.64 15.50
N PHE A 376 6.45 2.63 15.48
CA PHE A 376 7.73 2.72 14.79
C PHE A 376 7.54 2.96 13.29
N MET A 377 6.66 2.18 12.63
CA MET A 377 6.30 2.38 11.22
C MET A 377 5.82 3.81 10.97
N MET A 378 4.90 4.32 11.79
CA MET A 378 4.36 5.67 11.63
C MET A 378 5.42 6.75 11.84
N GLY A 379 6.36 6.54 12.78
CA GLY A 379 7.47 7.46 13.04
C GLY A 379 8.58 7.42 11.98
N HIS A 380 8.77 6.31 11.28
CA HIS A 380 9.80 6.15 10.26
C HIS A 380 9.54 7.05 9.03
N ALA A 381 10.58 7.40 8.28
CA ALA A 381 10.44 8.15 7.03
C ALA A 381 9.67 7.34 5.96
N GLY A 382 8.91 8.02 5.10
CA GLY A 382 8.10 7.42 4.02
C GLY A 382 6.59 7.51 4.26
N LYS A 383 5.81 7.30 3.20
CA LYS A 383 4.35 7.23 3.25
C LYS A 383 3.91 5.90 3.89
N LYS A 384 2.63 5.72 4.17
CA LYS A 384 2.13 4.59 4.98
C LYS A 384 1.01 3.87 4.27
N LEU A 385 1.03 2.53 4.32
CA LEU A 385 -0.07 1.69 3.86
C LEU A 385 -0.34 0.58 4.89
N LEU A 386 -1.61 0.43 5.26
CA LEU A 386 -2.11 -0.73 6.01
C LEU A 386 -3.26 -1.37 5.25
N PHE A 387 -3.22 -2.69 5.13
CA PHE A 387 -4.34 -3.46 4.63
C PHE A 387 -5.47 -3.53 5.64
N MET A 388 -6.71 -3.55 5.16
CA MET A 388 -7.94 -3.61 5.96
C MET A 388 -7.93 -4.72 7.01
N GLY A 389 -8.40 -4.41 8.22
CA GLY A 389 -8.43 -5.31 9.36
C GLY A 389 -7.18 -5.29 10.25
N GLN A 390 -6.05 -4.82 9.73
CA GLN A 390 -4.83 -4.72 10.53
C GLN A 390 -4.94 -3.67 11.64
N GLU A 391 -5.69 -2.61 11.40
CA GLU A 391 -5.87 -1.49 12.31
C GLU A 391 -6.64 -1.85 13.59
N PHE A 392 -7.40 -2.94 13.58
CA PHE A 392 -8.03 -3.49 14.78
C PHE A 392 -7.51 -4.89 15.15
N ALA A 393 -6.35 -5.28 14.60
CA ALA A 393 -5.66 -6.53 14.90
C ALA A 393 -6.48 -7.78 14.60
N GLN A 394 -7.06 -7.90 13.39
CA GLN A 394 -7.79 -9.10 12.98
C GLN A 394 -7.01 -10.38 13.31
N LEU A 395 -7.70 -11.41 13.83
CA LEU A 395 -7.06 -12.65 14.27
C LEU A 395 -6.75 -13.60 13.12
N ARG A 396 -7.69 -13.76 12.20
CA ARG A 396 -7.53 -14.66 11.06
C ARG A 396 -6.77 -13.99 9.93
N GLU A 397 -6.12 -14.78 9.10
CA GLU A 397 -5.67 -14.31 7.79
C GLU A 397 -6.87 -13.81 6.97
N TRP A 398 -6.59 -12.88 6.07
CA TRP A 398 -7.59 -12.40 5.14
C TRP A 398 -8.00 -13.51 4.15
N SER A 399 -9.25 -13.46 3.71
CA SER A 399 -9.80 -14.24 2.62
C SER A 399 -10.88 -13.43 1.92
N GLU A 400 -10.91 -13.49 0.61
CA GLU A 400 -11.95 -12.89 -0.23
C GLU A 400 -13.33 -13.52 -0.01
N GLU A 401 -13.38 -14.74 0.50
CA GLU A 401 -14.62 -15.51 0.69
C GLU A 401 -15.50 -14.98 1.84
N ARG A 402 -14.96 -14.14 2.73
CA ARG A 402 -15.67 -13.64 3.92
C ARG A 402 -15.35 -12.18 4.22
N GLU A 403 -16.24 -11.53 4.95
CA GLU A 403 -15.97 -10.20 5.48
C GLU A 403 -14.91 -10.21 6.59
N LEU A 404 -14.39 -9.02 6.90
CA LEU A 404 -13.54 -8.82 8.08
C LEU A 404 -14.29 -9.20 9.37
N ASP A 405 -13.54 -9.60 10.38
CA ASP A 405 -14.08 -10.02 11.68
C ASP A 405 -14.52 -8.82 12.54
N TRP A 406 -15.45 -7.98 12.02
CA TRP A 406 -15.93 -6.77 12.70
C TRP A 406 -16.46 -7.02 14.11
N PHE A 407 -16.93 -8.26 14.40
CA PHE A 407 -17.38 -8.65 15.73
C PHE A 407 -16.27 -8.57 16.80
N LEU A 408 -14.99 -8.64 16.40
CA LEU A 408 -13.86 -8.49 17.31
C LEU A 408 -13.82 -7.11 17.98
N LEU A 409 -14.42 -6.10 17.37
CA LEU A 409 -14.52 -4.76 17.97
C LEU A 409 -15.40 -4.71 19.23
N ALA A 410 -16.12 -5.78 19.56
CA ALA A 410 -16.79 -5.93 20.86
C ALA A 410 -15.80 -6.28 22.00
N GLU A 411 -14.60 -6.78 21.65
CA GLU A 411 -13.56 -7.14 22.60
C GLU A 411 -12.66 -5.91 22.87
N PRO A 412 -12.34 -5.63 24.14
CA PRO A 412 -11.59 -4.43 24.51
C PRO A 412 -10.24 -4.28 23.81
N GLU A 413 -9.48 -5.36 23.65
CA GLU A 413 -8.13 -5.35 23.07
C GLU A 413 -8.14 -4.90 21.61
N HIS A 414 -9.12 -5.34 20.83
CA HIS A 414 -9.29 -4.97 19.43
C HIS A 414 -9.76 -3.52 19.27
N GLN A 415 -10.68 -3.08 20.13
CA GLN A 415 -11.12 -1.68 20.18
C GLN A 415 -9.96 -0.75 20.57
N GLN A 416 -9.15 -1.13 21.56
CA GLN A 416 -7.98 -0.38 22.02
C GLN A 416 -6.89 -0.31 20.94
N MET A 417 -6.70 -1.37 20.17
CA MET A 417 -5.79 -1.36 19.01
C MET A 417 -6.27 -0.38 17.94
N LYS A 418 -7.57 -0.42 17.61
CA LYS A 418 -8.17 0.53 16.66
C LYS A 418 -7.98 1.98 17.13
N GLU A 419 -8.22 2.28 18.38
CA GLU A 419 -8.00 3.63 18.94
C GLU A 419 -6.51 4.03 18.91
N TRP A 420 -5.59 3.08 19.11
CA TRP A 420 -4.17 3.34 18.98
C TRP A 420 -3.76 3.70 17.54
N VAL A 421 -4.16 2.90 16.55
CA VAL A 421 -3.86 3.17 15.13
C VAL A 421 -4.50 4.49 14.69
N LYS A 422 -5.73 4.76 15.11
CA LYS A 422 -6.40 6.05 14.89
C LYS A 422 -5.59 7.22 15.45
N ALA A 423 -5.09 7.11 16.68
CA ALA A 423 -4.26 8.16 17.29
C ALA A 423 -2.96 8.38 16.51
N LEU A 424 -2.31 7.32 16.04
CA LEU A 424 -1.11 7.40 15.21
C LEU A 424 -1.38 8.06 13.85
N LEU A 425 -2.47 7.73 13.18
CA LEU A 425 -2.86 8.32 11.90
C LEU A 425 -3.20 9.82 12.04
N HIS A 426 -3.90 10.20 13.11
CA HIS A 426 -4.17 11.60 13.41
C HIS A 426 -2.89 12.37 13.76
N LEU A 427 -1.96 11.77 14.51
CA LEU A 427 -0.64 12.34 14.76
C LEU A 427 0.11 12.55 13.45
N TYR A 428 0.18 11.53 12.60
CA TYR A 428 0.82 11.59 11.29
C TYR A 428 0.27 12.73 10.43
N LYS A 429 -1.05 12.84 10.34
CA LYS A 429 -1.72 13.86 9.52
C LYS A 429 -1.56 15.29 10.06
N SER A 430 -1.50 15.47 11.38
CA SER A 430 -1.50 16.78 12.04
C SER A 430 -0.12 17.38 12.25
N HIS A 431 0.96 16.57 12.27
CA HIS A 431 2.31 17.04 12.56
C HIS A 431 3.20 17.02 11.34
N LYS A 432 3.58 18.20 10.85
CA LYS A 432 4.43 18.36 9.67
C LYS A 432 5.75 17.62 9.76
N ALA A 433 6.31 17.47 10.96
CA ALA A 433 7.52 16.71 11.20
C ALA A 433 7.42 15.24 10.73
N MET A 434 6.21 14.70 10.60
CA MET A 434 5.99 13.30 10.18
C MET A 434 6.10 13.09 8.67
N TYR A 435 5.98 14.15 7.84
CA TYR A 435 5.87 13.98 6.39
C TYR A 435 6.50 15.10 5.54
N GLU A 436 6.74 16.30 6.10
CA GLU A 436 7.12 17.48 5.30
C GLU A 436 8.52 17.33 4.68
N MET A 437 9.38 16.55 5.34
CA MET A 437 10.77 16.32 4.94
C MET A 437 11.09 14.83 4.73
N ASP A 438 10.12 14.07 4.24
CA ASP A 438 10.28 12.63 3.96
C ASP A 438 11.28 12.30 2.85
N GLN A 439 11.77 13.31 2.15
CA GLN A 439 12.72 13.18 1.03
C GLN A 439 14.15 13.60 1.41
N SER A 440 14.43 13.84 2.68
CA SER A 440 15.70 14.39 3.12
C SER A 440 16.13 13.84 4.46
N TRP A 441 17.43 13.58 4.60
CA TRP A 441 18.09 13.25 5.86
C TRP A 441 17.81 14.27 6.97
N GLU A 442 17.53 15.52 6.62
CA GLU A 442 17.18 16.55 7.60
C GLU A 442 15.84 16.27 8.31
N GLY A 443 14.98 15.40 7.74
CA GLY A 443 13.68 15.06 8.31
C GLY A 443 13.71 13.97 9.38
N PHE A 444 14.82 13.23 9.49
CA PHE A 444 14.98 12.13 10.42
C PHE A 444 16.35 12.15 11.08
N GLU A 445 16.40 11.89 12.39
CA GLU A 445 17.66 11.84 13.13
C GLU A 445 17.59 10.76 14.20
N TRP A 446 18.50 9.80 14.15
CA TRP A 446 18.68 8.87 15.25
C TRP A 446 19.20 9.58 16.51
N ILE A 447 18.60 9.32 17.64
CA ILE A 447 19.18 9.64 18.95
C ILE A 447 20.08 8.49 19.36
N ASN A 448 19.55 7.26 19.35
CA ASN A 448 20.33 6.07 19.56
C ASN A 448 19.81 4.96 18.64
N ALA A 449 20.63 4.61 17.63
CA ALA A 449 20.37 3.52 16.71
C ALA A 449 20.96 2.19 17.20
N ASP A 450 21.82 2.21 18.23
CA ASP A 450 22.68 1.08 18.62
C ASP A 450 22.32 0.48 19.98
N ASP A 451 21.12 0.82 20.54
CA ASP A 451 20.66 0.27 21.82
C ASP A 451 20.10 -1.16 21.66
N GLY A 452 20.83 -2.00 20.94
CA GLY A 452 20.45 -3.37 20.62
C GLY A 452 20.28 -4.22 21.87
N TYR A 453 21.18 -4.08 22.86
CA TYR A 453 21.11 -4.83 24.10
C TYR A 453 19.77 -4.68 24.84
N ARG A 454 19.17 -3.49 24.79
CA ARG A 454 17.85 -3.20 25.38
C ARG A 454 16.70 -3.29 24.37
N SER A 455 17.00 -3.45 23.07
CA SER A 455 16.03 -3.40 21.97
C SER A 455 15.13 -2.16 22.04
N ILE A 456 15.75 -0.99 22.24
CA ILE A 456 15.09 0.30 22.29
C ILE A 456 15.58 1.14 21.12
N TYR A 457 14.65 1.83 20.47
CA TYR A 457 14.94 2.77 19.39
C TYR A 457 14.48 4.17 19.78
N SER A 458 15.38 5.14 19.66
CA SER A 458 15.04 6.54 19.86
C SER A 458 15.50 7.39 18.68
N PHE A 459 14.58 8.21 18.17
CA PHE A 459 14.83 9.03 16.99
C PHE A 459 13.95 10.28 16.99
N MET A 460 14.36 11.27 16.21
CA MET A 460 13.62 12.51 16.05
C MET A 460 13.08 12.64 14.62
N ARG A 461 11.94 13.32 14.51
CA ARG A 461 11.37 13.81 13.27
C ARG A 461 11.38 15.32 13.28
N HIS A 462 11.83 15.90 12.17
CA HIS A 462 12.00 17.33 12.04
C HIS A 462 11.04 17.93 10.99
N SER A 463 10.57 19.16 11.25
CA SER A 463 9.83 19.98 10.28
C SER A 463 10.68 21.13 9.80
N LYS A 464 10.34 21.71 8.64
CA LYS A 464 10.98 22.94 8.15
C LYS A 464 10.87 24.04 9.20
N GLY A 465 12.00 24.66 9.53
CA GLY A 465 12.09 25.73 10.53
C GLY A 465 12.01 25.24 11.98
N ALA A 466 12.08 23.94 12.23
CA ALA A 466 12.20 23.30 13.56
C ALA A 466 11.18 23.80 14.62
N LYS A 467 9.94 24.08 14.22
CA LYS A 467 8.93 24.69 15.11
C LYS A 467 8.18 23.69 15.99
N LYS A 468 8.06 22.44 15.55
CA LYS A 468 7.38 21.35 16.26
C LYS A 468 7.99 20.02 15.83
N ASN A 469 9.12 19.70 16.43
CA ASN A 469 9.79 18.43 16.20
C ASN A 469 9.20 17.36 17.13
N LEU A 470 9.38 16.12 16.74
CA LEU A 470 8.94 14.97 17.52
C LEU A 470 10.14 14.11 17.92
N LEU A 471 10.11 13.58 19.12
CA LEU A 471 11.02 12.56 19.60
C LEU A 471 10.22 11.29 19.87
N PHE A 472 10.61 10.20 19.27
CA PHE A 472 10.08 8.86 19.49
C PHE A 472 11.02 8.05 20.38
N VAL A 473 10.45 7.31 21.33
CA VAL A 473 11.15 6.30 22.14
C VAL A 473 10.31 5.03 22.09
N CYS A 474 10.85 3.95 21.53
CA CYS A 474 10.15 2.69 21.30
C CYS A 474 10.87 1.55 22.01
N ASN A 475 10.22 0.89 22.96
CA ASN A 475 10.72 -0.29 23.65
C ASN A 475 10.11 -1.55 23.02
N PHE A 476 10.96 -2.43 22.53
CA PHE A 476 10.53 -3.70 21.91
C PHE A 476 10.72 -4.92 22.81
N THR A 477 10.76 -4.70 24.13
CA THR A 477 10.89 -5.78 25.12
C THR A 477 9.78 -5.74 26.16
N PRO A 478 9.47 -6.89 26.82
CA PRO A 478 8.51 -6.95 27.92
C PRO A 478 9.06 -6.35 29.23
N MET A 479 10.22 -5.70 29.18
CA MET A 479 10.90 -5.16 30.35
C MET A 479 10.54 -3.69 30.56
N ALA A 480 10.00 -3.37 31.73
CA ALA A 480 9.85 -1.97 32.15
C ALA A 480 11.22 -1.35 32.48
N ARG A 481 11.36 -0.06 32.22
CA ARG A 481 12.56 0.72 32.53
C ARG A 481 12.14 1.97 33.31
N ASP A 482 12.22 1.90 34.64
CA ASP A 482 11.68 2.96 35.49
C ASP A 482 12.44 4.29 35.41
N ASP A 483 13.71 4.26 35.02
CA ASP A 483 14.57 5.44 34.87
C ASP A 483 15.33 5.40 33.51
N TYR A 484 14.60 5.16 32.41
CA TYR A 484 15.20 5.22 31.09
C TYR A 484 15.57 6.66 30.74
N ARG A 485 16.84 6.92 30.48
CA ARG A 485 17.32 8.24 30.11
C ARG A 485 17.51 8.33 28.60
N VAL A 486 16.92 9.37 27.99
CA VAL A 486 17.04 9.66 26.56
C VAL A 486 17.81 10.96 26.34
N GLY A 487 18.79 10.91 25.46
CA GLY A 487 19.57 12.07 25.04
C GLY A 487 18.76 13.02 24.15
N VAL A 488 18.97 14.33 24.31
CA VAL A 488 18.25 15.35 23.52
C VAL A 488 19.15 16.52 23.17
N PRO A 489 18.92 17.19 22.02
CA PRO A 489 19.84 18.23 21.51
C PRO A 489 19.73 19.56 22.25
N ARG A 490 18.65 19.84 22.97
CA ARG A 490 18.38 21.17 23.55
C ARG A 490 17.86 21.07 24.99
N LYS A 491 18.27 22.04 25.82
CA LYS A 491 17.76 22.22 27.18
C LYS A 491 16.39 22.88 27.14
N LYS A 492 15.35 22.06 26.89
CA LYS A 492 13.96 22.48 26.73
C LYS A 492 13.02 21.62 27.57
N GLN A 493 11.74 21.95 27.48
CA GLN A 493 10.64 21.07 27.89
C GLN A 493 10.25 20.16 26.70
N TYR A 494 10.04 18.90 27.00
CA TYR A 494 9.57 17.85 26.08
C TYR A 494 8.19 17.42 26.56
N LYS A 495 7.18 17.70 25.73
CA LYS A 495 5.78 17.42 26.05
C LYS A 495 5.40 16.05 25.50
N LEU A 496 5.06 15.11 26.37
CA LEU A 496 4.51 13.81 25.98
C LEU A 496 3.12 14.02 25.38
N ILE A 497 2.98 13.76 24.08
CA ILE A 497 1.75 13.98 23.31
C ILE A 497 1.05 12.68 22.93
N LEU A 498 1.79 11.56 22.89
CA LEU A 498 1.24 10.23 22.65
C LEU A 498 2.02 9.20 23.46
N ASN A 499 1.31 8.28 24.12
CA ASN A 499 1.89 7.23 24.93
C ASN A 499 1.04 5.96 24.85
N SER A 500 1.62 4.84 24.40
CA SER A 500 0.92 3.56 24.26
C SER A 500 0.49 2.94 25.59
N ASP A 501 1.04 3.43 26.73
CA ASP A 501 0.69 2.96 28.08
C ASP A 501 -0.59 3.62 28.65
N GLU A 502 -1.24 4.52 27.92
CA GLU A 502 -2.54 5.05 28.38
C GLU A 502 -3.61 3.93 28.35
N GLU A 503 -4.46 3.88 29.38
CA GLU A 503 -5.49 2.84 29.58
C GLU A 503 -6.43 2.71 28.37
N LYS A 504 -6.76 3.82 27.72
CA LYS A 504 -7.60 3.83 26.49
C LYS A 504 -6.99 3.05 25.31
N TYR A 505 -5.69 2.76 25.35
CA TYR A 505 -4.97 1.95 24.38
C TYR A 505 -4.59 0.56 24.94
N GLY A 506 -5.16 0.17 26.10
CA GLY A 506 -4.86 -1.09 26.78
C GLY A 506 -3.51 -1.10 27.50
N GLY A 507 -2.98 0.05 27.83
CA GLY A 507 -1.80 0.19 28.69
C GLY A 507 -2.14 0.16 30.19
N THR A 508 -1.12 0.25 31.01
CA THR A 508 -1.25 0.18 32.51
C THR A 508 -1.58 1.53 33.15
N GLY A 509 -1.49 2.64 32.42
CA GLY A 509 -1.65 3.98 32.93
C GLY A 509 -0.55 4.41 33.92
N ALA A 510 0.58 3.71 33.96
CA ALA A 510 1.69 3.98 34.86
C ALA A 510 2.40 5.31 34.59
N VAL A 511 2.33 5.82 33.35
CA VAL A 511 2.98 7.07 32.94
C VAL A 511 1.98 8.22 33.00
N ARG A 512 2.02 8.99 34.08
CA ARG A 512 1.10 10.13 34.27
C ARG A 512 1.71 11.49 33.95
N LYS A 513 3.05 11.62 34.00
CA LYS A 513 3.77 12.86 33.76
C LYS A 513 3.71 13.22 32.27
N LYS A 514 3.33 14.45 31.96
CA LYS A 514 3.18 14.94 30.57
C LYS A 514 4.30 15.89 30.11
N ILE A 515 5.06 16.47 31.02
CA ILE A 515 6.11 17.45 30.70
C ILE A 515 7.42 17.00 31.34
N TYR A 516 8.45 16.88 30.53
CA TYR A 516 9.80 16.49 30.94
C TYR A 516 10.75 17.66 30.65
N LYS A 517 11.55 18.05 31.67
CA LYS A 517 12.57 19.10 31.52
C LYS A 517 13.92 18.43 31.29
N ALA A 518 14.61 18.81 30.23
CA ALA A 518 15.95 18.33 29.97
C ALA A 518 16.96 18.95 30.95
N GLU A 519 17.83 18.12 31.47
CA GLU A 519 18.94 18.46 32.38
C GLU A 519 20.24 18.52 31.58
N ALA A 520 21.22 19.27 32.08
CA ALA A 520 22.61 19.28 31.57
C ALA A 520 23.33 18.01 32.01
N LYS A 521 22.89 16.87 31.50
CA LYS A 521 23.48 15.56 31.72
C LYS A 521 23.57 14.86 30.38
N GLU A 522 24.79 14.53 29.98
CA GLU A 522 25.07 13.84 28.73
C GLU A 522 24.44 12.45 28.68
N CYS A 523 23.84 12.09 27.54
CA CYS A 523 23.28 10.78 27.24
C CYS A 523 23.18 10.61 25.72
N ASP A 524 23.42 9.42 25.21
CA ASP A 524 23.33 9.09 23.77
C ASP A 524 24.12 10.08 22.87
N GLY A 525 25.28 10.53 23.32
CA GLY A 525 26.10 11.54 22.61
C GLY A 525 25.46 12.95 22.54
N ARG A 526 24.44 13.24 23.36
CA ARG A 526 23.74 14.53 23.42
C ARG A 526 24.05 15.24 24.73
N PRO A 527 24.21 16.58 24.71
CA PRO A 527 24.62 17.33 25.91
C PRO A 527 23.53 17.44 26.98
N TYR A 528 22.29 17.12 26.63
CA TYR A 528 21.15 17.18 27.52
C TYR A 528 20.38 15.86 27.48
N SER A 529 19.64 15.57 28.54
CA SER A 529 18.80 14.38 28.61
C SER A 529 17.69 14.58 29.64
N PHE A 530 16.70 13.69 29.62
CA PHE A 530 15.72 13.57 30.69
C PHE A 530 15.41 12.11 30.99
N ALA A 531 14.98 11.82 32.21
CA ALA A 531 14.56 10.49 32.61
C ALA A 531 13.06 10.31 32.34
N TYR A 532 12.71 9.12 31.84
CA TYR A 532 11.35 8.72 31.49
C TYR A 532 11.08 7.29 31.98
N LYS A 533 9.91 7.07 32.60
CA LYS A 533 9.46 5.71 32.89
C LYS A 533 8.96 5.06 31.59
N LEU A 534 9.71 4.09 31.08
CA LEU A 534 9.42 3.42 29.82
C LEU A 534 8.78 2.04 30.09
N PRO A 535 7.48 1.87 29.80
CA PRO A 535 6.75 0.62 30.04
C PRO A 535 7.20 -0.53 29.15
N PRO A 536 6.81 -1.79 29.46
CA PRO A 536 6.95 -2.93 28.56
C PRO A 536 6.30 -2.63 27.23
N TYR A 537 7.02 -2.88 26.12
CA TYR A 537 6.58 -2.54 24.76
C TYR A 537 6.06 -1.09 24.60
N GLY A 538 6.52 -0.22 25.50
CA GLY A 538 6.04 1.16 25.57
C GLY A 538 6.56 2.02 24.45
N VAL A 539 5.69 2.85 23.89
CA VAL A 539 6.05 3.91 22.96
C VAL A 539 5.67 5.25 23.52
N ALA A 540 6.61 6.19 23.47
CA ALA A 540 6.38 7.58 23.85
C ALA A 540 6.74 8.51 22.68
N VAL A 541 5.88 9.50 22.42
CA VAL A 541 6.14 10.56 21.45
C VAL A 541 6.09 11.91 22.15
N PHE A 542 7.19 12.65 22.05
CA PHE A 542 7.33 13.97 22.67
C PHE A 542 7.41 15.06 21.61
N GLU A 543 6.67 16.16 21.80
CA GLU A 543 6.78 17.40 21.03
C GLU A 543 7.75 18.37 21.71
N PHE A 544 8.64 19.04 20.93
CA PHE A 544 9.61 20.01 21.47
C PHE A 544 10.00 21.11 20.47
#